data_78d1238b0afb08eef5a7337b795883f1
#
_entry.id   78d1238b0afb08eef5a7337b795883f1
#
_cell.length_a   1.000
_cell.length_b   1.000
_cell.length_c   1.000
_cell.angle_alpha   90.00
_cell.angle_beta   90.00
_cell.angle_gamma   90.00
#
_symmetry.space_group_name_H-M   'P 1'
#
loop_
_entity.id
_entity.type
_entity.pdbx_description
1 polymer ?
#
loop_
_entity_poly.entity_id
_entity_poly.type
_entity_poly.pdbx_seq_one_letter_code
_entity_poly.pdbx_strand_id
1 'polypeptide(L)'
;MVNLSERLKSLVGKISSIVSFSDKEIEEIVLDLQRTLLQADVDVDLVFELSEKIRKKAKKEPEAGISKREYIIKLIYDELVEILGGVEEKIKLKPHRILLLGLFGCGKTSLAGKLAYFYKTKGLDVVLVGCDFSRPAAFEQLCQIAKQVNVPVINGKNLREAEKELEKHKNKIVIIDSAGRDALDKKLIEEIKKIDEIFKPEEKYLVIPAELGQDAKKQTSEFKKNIDITGVVVTRMDATAKGGAALTACKTSEAKVKFITVGEKIQDIEGYVPERFVSRLLGFGDLQSLLEKFKIQEEEAKKIAEGEIDLNIFYKQLVEIQKQGSISKILDLIPGFGHLKLPAEALNVGEEKMKKWKYIIDSMTKEEREKPEIIKSSRVERIAKGSGTKVQEVNELLSNFKKMKKMTKKLKQIKKFRGIGDLAKMFGR
;
A
#
# COMPACT_ATOMS: atom_id res chain seq x y z
N MET A 1 -6.59 18.70 -11.87
CA MET A 1 -6.25 19.05 -10.48
C MET A 1 -4.96 18.35 -10.12
N VAL A 2 -3.98 19.06 -9.58
CA VAL A 2 -2.68 18.47 -9.21
C VAL A 2 -2.86 17.67 -7.92
N ASN A 3 -2.41 16.41 -7.94
CA ASN A 3 -2.56 15.42 -6.86
C ASN A 3 -1.70 15.80 -5.64
N LEU A 4 -2.15 15.50 -4.40
CA LEU A 4 -1.38 15.68 -3.16
C LEU A 4 0.04 15.09 -3.30
N SER A 5 0.14 13.88 -3.83
CA SER A 5 1.43 13.22 -4.05
C SER A 5 2.34 14.02 -5.01
N GLU A 6 1.81 14.56 -6.11
CA GLU A 6 2.58 15.37 -7.05
C GLU A 6 3.09 16.67 -6.40
N ARG A 7 2.26 17.30 -5.58
CA ARG A 7 2.64 18.52 -4.84
C ARG A 7 3.68 18.25 -3.77
N LEU A 8 3.52 17.16 -3.01
CA LEU A 8 4.51 16.77 -2.01
C LEU A 8 5.84 16.35 -2.67
N LYS A 9 5.79 15.65 -3.80
CA LYS A 9 6.98 15.35 -4.61
C LYS A 9 7.66 16.64 -5.11
N SER A 10 6.88 17.62 -5.56
CA SER A 10 7.38 18.93 -5.98
C SER A 10 8.05 19.67 -4.82
N LEU A 11 7.43 19.63 -3.62
CA LEU A 11 8.01 20.23 -2.41
C LEU A 11 9.34 19.57 -2.05
N VAL A 12 9.42 18.23 -2.07
CA VAL A 12 10.67 17.49 -1.87
C VAL A 12 11.72 17.86 -2.92
N GLY A 13 11.32 18.00 -4.18
CA GLY A 13 12.19 18.48 -5.27
C GLY A 13 12.71 19.88 -5.02
N LYS A 14 11.84 20.81 -4.56
CA LYS A 14 12.23 22.17 -4.17
C LYS A 14 13.25 22.15 -3.03
N ILE A 15 12.99 21.40 -1.95
CA ILE A 15 13.92 21.23 -0.83
C ILE A 15 15.27 20.68 -1.31
N SER A 16 15.25 19.72 -2.23
CA SER A 16 16.43 19.10 -2.81
C SER A 16 17.29 20.08 -3.63
N SER A 17 16.74 21.15 -4.16
CA SER A 17 17.44 22.17 -4.95
C SER A 17 18.01 23.33 -4.11
N ILE A 18 17.59 23.49 -2.84
CA ILE A 18 18.05 24.56 -1.97
C ILE A 18 19.52 24.34 -1.58
N VAL A 19 20.35 25.35 -1.76
CA VAL A 19 21.80 25.31 -1.45
C VAL A 19 22.07 25.69 0.00
N SER A 20 21.35 26.69 0.51
CA SER A 20 21.50 27.20 1.88
C SER A 20 20.12 27.31 2.54
N PHE A 21 20.01 26.93 3.80
CA PHE A 21 18.78 26.96 4.59
C PHE A 21 18.85 28.07 5.65
N SER A 22 18.30 29.22 5.30
CA SER A 22 18.00 30.28 6.28
C SER A 22 16.61 30.09 6.88
N ASP A 23 16.31 30.89 7.92
CA ASP A 23 14.97 30.91 8.52
C ASP A 23 13.86 31.23 7.49
N LYS A 24 14.20 32.02 6.47
CA LYS A 24 13.27 32.39 5.38
C LYS A 24 12.93 31.19 4.49
N GLU A 25 13.93 30.43 4.05
CA GLU A 25 13.70 29.23 3.23
C GLU A 25 12.94 28.15 4.01
N ILE A 26 13.23 28.00 5.31
CA ILE A 26 12.48 27.08 6.18
C ILE A 26 11.00 27.50 6.26
N GLU A 27 10.74 28.80 6.45
CA GLU A 27 9.36 29.31 6.52
C GLU A 27 8.62 29.12 5.18
N GLU A 28 9.27 29.34 4.05
CA GLU A 28 8.68 29.08 2.73
C GLU A 28 8.32 27.59 2.54
N ILE A 29 9.18 26.66 2.98
CA ILE A 29 8.90 25.21 2.96
C ILE A 29 7.68 24.88 3.81
N VAL A 30 7.59 25.44 5.02
CA VAL A 30 6.47 25.23 5.94
C VAL A 30 5.16 25.75 5.33
N LEU A 31 5.17 26.95 4.75
CA LEU A 31 4.01 27.54 4.08
C LEU A 31 3.56 26.72 2.86
N ASP A 32 4.49 26.23 2.05
CA ASP A 32 4.20 25.38 0.89
C ASP A 32 3.58 24.03 1.34
N LEU A 33 4.08 23.45 2.43
CA LEU A 33 3.53 22.25 3.03
C LEU A 33 2.10 22.49 3.55
N GLN A 34 1.87 23.59 4.29
CA GLN A 34 0.55 23.98 4.78
C GLN A 34 -0.45 24.10 3.63
N ARG A 35 -0.11 24.85 2.59
CA ARG A 35 -0.97 25.02 1.40
C ARG A 35 -1.27 23.68 0.74
N THR A 36 -0.28 22.82 0.64
CA THR A 36 -0.45 21.49 0.03
C THR A 36 -1.43 20.64 0.81
N LEU A 37 -1.30 20.62 2.14
CA LEU A 37 -2.15 19.79 3.00
C LEU A 37 -3.58 20.36 3.11
N LEU A 38 -3.75 21.69 3.21
CA LEU A 38 -5.07 22.34 3.22
C LEU A 38 -5.82 22.10 1.91
N GLN A 39 -5.12 22.15 0.77
CA GLN A 39 -5.72 21.85 -0.53
C GLN A 39 -6.10 20.38 -0.70
N ALA A 40 -5.50 19.48 0.11
CA ALA A 40 -5.89 18.08 0.21
C ALA A 40 -7.00 17.82 1.22
N ASP A 41 -7.65 18.87 1.74
CA ASP A 41 -8.69 18.81 2.77
C ASP A 41 -8.25 18.16 4.09
N VAL A 42 -6.98 18.34 4.48
CA VAL A 42 -6.52 17.99 5.82
C VAL A 42 -7.11 18.99 6.82
N ASP A 43 -7.49 18.50 7.99
CA ASP A 43 -8.02 19.34 9.08
C ASP A 43 -7.04 20.45 9.44
N VAL A 44 -7.57 21.67 9.61
CA VAL A 44 -6.76 22.89 9.82
C VAL A 44 -5.92 22.81 11.09
N ASP A 45 -6.49 22.26 12.18
CA ASP A 45 -5.78 22.12 13.46
C ASP A 45 -4.57 21.20 13.31
N LEU A 46 -4.74 20.10 12.53
CA LEU A 46 -3.65 19.15 12.22
C LEU A 46 -2.54 19.80 11.40
N VAL A 47 -2.91 20.58 10.39
CA VAL A 47 -1.95 21.29 9.55
C VAL A 47 -1.16 22.29 10.36
N PHE A 48 -1.82 23.00 11.27
CA PHE A 48 -1.17 23.94 12.17
C PHE A 48 -0.19 23.24 13.12
N GLU A 49 -0.63 22.17 13.81
CA GLU A 49 0.20 21.39 14.74
C GLU A 49 1.45 20.84 14.04
N LEU A 50 1.31 20.25 12.84
CA LEU A 50 2.39 19.75 12.03
C LEU A 50 3.40 20.85 11.68
N SER A 51 2.88 21.97 11.22
CA SER A 51 3.70 23.10 10.78
C SER A 51 4.54 23.67 11.90
N GLU A 52 3.94 23.82 13.10
CA GLU A 52 4.67 24.30 14.28
C GLU A 52 5.76 23.32 14.72
N LYS A 53 5.46 22.00 14.69
CA LYS A 53 6.47 20.96 14.98
C LYS A 53 7.64 21.03 14.02
N ILE A 54 7.35 21.13 12.70
CA ILE A 54 8.39 21.22 11.67
C ILE A 54 9.18 22.51 11.81
N ARG A 55 8.53 23.68 11.97
CA ARG A 55 9.17 24.97 12.16
C ARG A 55 10.16 24.96 13.33
N LYS A 56 9.74 24.41 14.47
CA LYS A 56 10.57 24.31 15.68
C LYS A 56 11.75 23.35 15.51
N LYS A 57 11.52 22.18 14.92
CA LYS A 57 12.56 21.15 14.74
C LYS A 57 13.51 21.48 13.61
N ALA A 58 13.06 22.12 12.52
CA ALA A 58 13.88 22.48 11.38
C ALA A 58 15.01 23.49 11.70
N LYS A 59 14.87 24.27 12.79
CA LYS A 59 15.93 25.20 13.26
C LYS A 59 17.11 24.49 13.88
N LYS A 60 16.97 23.23 14.30
CA LYS A 60 18.06 22.46 14.90
C LYS A 60 19.08 22.07 13.83
N GLU A 61 20.36 22.08 14.20
CA GLU A 61 21.40 21.53 13.33
C GLU A 61 21.29 20.00 13.28
N PRO A 62 21.49 19.40 12.08
CA PRO A 62 21.50 17.96 11.93
C PRO A 62 22.72 17.33 12.60
N GLU A 63 22.61 16.03 12.89
CA GLU A 63 23.74 15.24 13.39
C GLU A 63 24.89 15.19 12.34
N ALA A 64 26.10 14.95 12.81
CA ALA A 64 27.29 14.88 11.97
C ALA A 64 27.11 13.84 10.83
N GLY A 65 27.34 14.24 9.60
CA GLY A 65 27.19 13.39 8.41
C GLY A 65 25.82 13.45 7.72
N ILE A 66 24.87 14.23 8.26
CA ILE A 66 23.55 14.45 7.64
C ILE A 66 23.48 15.89 7.14
N SER A 67 23.16 16.11 5.87
CA SER A 67 22.96 17.46 5.35
C SER A 67 21.65 18.06 5.89
N LYS A 68 21.58 19.40 5.97
CA LYS A 68 20.36 20.13 6.41
C LYS A 68 19.14 19.77 5.54
N ARG A 69 19.36 19.56 4.24
CA ARG A 69 18.36 19.11 3.27
C ARG A 69 17.77 17.77 3.64
N GLU A 70 18.62 16.78 3.87
CA GLU A 70 18.18 15.42 4.27
C GLU A 70 17.45 15.44 5.60
N TYR A 71 17.92 16.24 6.53
CA TYR A 71 17.28 16.42 7.82
C TYR A 71 15.86 16.96 7.70
N ILE A 72 15.64 18.02 6.89
CA ILE A 72 14.31 18.62 6.69
C ILE A 72 13.36 17.63 5.98
N ILE A 73 13.83 16.93 4.95
CA ILE A 73 13.02 15.92 4.27
C ILE A 73 12.63 14.79 5.23
N LYS A 74 13.58 14.29 6.02
CA LYS A 74 13.33 13.28 7.04
C LYS A 74 12.35 13.78 8.09
N LEU A 75 12.49 15.01 8.54
CA LEU A 75 11.60 15.63 9.51
C LEU A 75 10.15 15.69 9.00
N ILE A 76 9.94 16.12 7.76
CA ILE A 76 8.60 16.12 7.13
C ILE A 76 8.06 14.71 7.04
N TYR A 77 8.89 13.75 6.65
CA TYR A 77 8.51 12.34 6.58
C TYR A 77 8.08 11.80 7.96
N ASP A 78 8.91 11.98 8.98
CA ASP A 78 8.66 11.48 10.34
C ASP A 78 7.37 12.08 10.93
N GLU A 79 7.15 13.40 10.75
CA GLU A 79 5.96 14.07 11.25
C GLU A 79 4.69 13.66 10.51
N LEU A 80 4.76 13.41 9.20
CA LEU A 80 3.64 12.86 8.44
C LEU A 80 3.31 11.43 8.87
N VAL A 81 4.33 10.59 9.11
CA VAL A 81 4.14 9.23 9.62
C VAL A 81 3.49 9.26 11.01
N GLU A 82 3.94 10.14 11.90
CA GLU A 82 3.38 10.29 13.25
C GLU A 82 1.88 10.66 13.21
N ILE A 83 1.51 11.62 12.38
CA ILE A 83 0.10 12.03 12.21
C ILE A 83 -0.76 10.91 11.64
N LEU A 84 -0.20 10.10 10.75
CA LEU A 84 -0.88 8.97 10.11
C LEU A 84 -0.99 7.72 11.00
N GLY A 85 -0.65 7.84 12.28
CA GLY A 85 -0.81 6.78 13.27
C GLY A 85 0.49 6.13 13.75
N GLY A 86 1.65 6.57 13.24
CA GLY A 86 3.00 6.24 13.70
C GLY A 86 3.43 4.80 13.44
N VAL A 87 2.75 3.83 14.00
CA VAL A 87 3.14 2.40 13.96
C VAL A 87 2.14 1.57 13.19
N GLU A 88 2.63 0.62 12.40
CA GLU A 88 1.82 -0.38 11.70
C GLU A 88 0.97 -1.17 12.71
N GLU A 89 -0.33 -1.22 12.46
CA GLU A 89 -1.24 -2.08 13.21
C GLU A 89 -1.27 -3.49 12.62
N LYS A 90 -0.97 -4.47 13.46
CA LYS A 90 -1.05 -5.87 13.05
C LYS A 90 -2.50 -6.25 12.76
N ILE A 91 -2.74 -6.70 11.53
CA ILE A 91 -4.02 -7.27 11.12
C ILE A 91 -4.15 -8.65 11.74
N LYS A 92 -5.30 -8.93 12.38
CA LYS A 92 -5.58 -10.25 12.96
C LYS A 92 -5.78 -11.29 11.85
N LEU A 93 -4.86 -12.25 11.74
CA LEU A 93 -4.94 -13.37 10.80
C LEU A 93 -5.40 -14.66 11.51
N LYS A 94 -6.54 -14.58 12.20
CA LYS A 94 -7.22 -15.71 12.86
C LYS A 94 -8.73 -15.49 12.81
N PRO A 95 -9.56 -16.52 12.99
CA PRO A 95 -11.01 -16.38 13.05
C PRO A 95 -11.45 -15.30 14.04
N HIS A 96 -12.25 -14.35 13.57
CA HIS A 96 -12.86 -13.27 14.37
C HIS A 96 -13.99 -12.61 13.58
N ARG A 97 -14.77 -11.76 14.24
CA ARG A 97 -15.91 -11.06 13.66
C ARG A 97 -15.58 -9.58 13.46
N ILE A 98 -15.91 -9.07 12.28
CA ILE A 98 -15.67 -7.70 11.84
C ILE A 98 -17.02 -7.06 11.49
N LEU A 99 -17.36 -5.96 12.11
CA LEU A 99 -18.53 -5.14 11.78
C LEU A 99 -18.10 -3.92 10.98
N LEU A 100 -18.72 -3.71 9.81
CA LEU A 100 -18.50 -2.54 8.98
C LEU A 100 -19.52 -1.47 9.31
N LEU A 101 -19.05 -0.26 9.63
CA LEU A 101 -19.81 0.91 10.04
C LEU A 101 -19.58 2.05 9.06
N GLY A 102 -20.52 2.95 8.89
CA GLY A 102 -20.33 4.15 8.07
C GLY A 102 -21.58 4.62 7.36
N LEU A 103 -21.48 5.78 6.72
CA LEU A 103 -22.59 6.41 5.99
C LEU A 103 -23.01 5.62 4.76
N PHE A 104 -24.17 6.01 4.22
CA PHE A 104 -24.60 5.54 2.91
C PHE A 104 -23.57 5.92 1.84
N GLY A 105 -23.29 4.98 0.92
CA GLY A 105 -22.37 5.24 -0.19
C GLY A 105 -20.88 5.26 0.15
N CYS A 106 -20.45 5.05 1.42
CA CYS A 106 -19.04 5.03 1.79
C CYS A 106 -18.28 3.74 1.33
N GLY A 107 -18.98 2.78 0.74
CA GLY A 107 -18.37 1.59 0.16
C GLY A 107 -18.30 0.37 1.07
N LYS A 108 -19.14 0.25 2.13
CA LYS A 108 -19.14 -0.90 3.07
C LYS A 108 -19.30 -2.24 2.36
N THR A 109 -20.32 -2.39 1.55
CA THR A 109 -20.60 -3.65 0.83
C THR A 109 -19.46 -4.05 -0.11
N SER A 110 -18.91 -3.10 -0.86
CA SER A 110 -17.73 -3.34 -1.69
C SER A 110 -16.50 -3.70 -0.84
N LEU A 111 -16.34 -3.05 0.30
CA LEU A 111 -15.26 -3.35 1.25
C LEU A 111 -15.42 -4.75 1.85
N ALA A 112 -16.64 -5.19 2.16
CA ALA A 112 -16.88 -6.56 2.65
C ALA A 112 -16.29 -7.61 1.70
N GLY A 113 -16.51 -7.44 0.39
CA GLY A 113 -15.90 -8.30 -0.62
C GLY A 113 -14.38 -8.20 -0.71
N LYS A 114 -13.85 -6.98 -0.64
CA LYS A 114 -12.39 -6.75 -0.65
C LYS A 114 -11.69 -7.37 0.56
N LEU A 115 -12.27 -7.22 1.75
CA LEU A 115 -11.77 -7.87 2.97
C LEU A 115 -11.88 -9.39 2.86
N ALA A 116 -12.98 -9.91 2.32
CA ALA A 116 -13.13 -11.35 2.09
C ALA A 116 -12.04 -11.88 1.15
N TYR A 117 -11.76 -11.16 0.07
CA TYR A 117 -10.64 -11.48 -0.83
C TYR A 117 -9.29 -11.45 -0.08
N PHE A 118 -9.03 -10.38 0.68
CA PHE A 118 -7.79 -10.22 1.45
C PHE A 118 -7.55 -11.40 2.39
N TYR A 119 -8.52 -11.73 3.25
CA TYR A 119 -8.36 -12.82 4.20
C TYR A 119 -8.26 -14.19 3.52
N LYS A 120 -9.01 -14.40 2.44
CA LYS A 120 -8.95 -15.62 1.66
C LYS A 120 -7.58 -15.82 1.00
N THR A 121 -6.95 -14.77 0.50
CA THR A 121 -5.57 -14.86 -0.03
C THR A 121 -4.52 -15.16 1.04
N LYS A 122 -4.85 -14.97 2.32
CA LYS A 122 -4.02 -15.37 3.48
C LYS A 122 -4.36 -16.80 3.96
N GLY A 123 -5.19 -17.55 3.24
CA GLY A 123 -5.56 -18.93 3.57
C GLY A 123 -6.64 -19.06 4.65
N LEU A 124 -7.38 -17.99 4.93
CA LEU A 124 -8.45 -18.01 5.94
C LEU A 124 -9.83 -18.18 5.29
N ASP A 125 -10.67 -18.98 5.90
CA ASP A 125 -12.06 -19.09 5.50
C ASP A 125 -12.86 -17.87 5.94
N VAL A 126 -13.72 -17.38 5.05
CA VAL A 126 -14.51 -16.17 5.26
C VAL A 126 -15.99 -16.45 5.03
N VAL A 127 -16.84 -15.75 5.76
CA VAL A 127 -18.30 -15.70 5.55
C VAL A 127 -18.76 -14.24 5.63
N LEU A 128 -19.64 -13.85 4.72
CA LEU A 128 -20.29 -12.53 4.73
C LEU A 128 -21.65 -12.63 5.39
N VAL A 129 -22.04 -11.60 6.13
CA VAL A 129 -23.37 -11.48 6.76
C VAL A 129 -23.99 -10.16 6.33
N GLY A 130 -25.15 -10.21 5.68
CA GLY A 130 -25.92 -9.02 5.29
C GLY A 130 -26.87 -8.62 6.40
N CYS A 131 -26.74 -7.40 6.93
CA CYS A 131 -27.59 -6.85 7.99
C CYS A 131 -28.40 -5.62 7.54
N ASP A 132 -28.45 -5.30 6.23
CA ASP A 132 -29.31 -4.27 5.68
C ASP A 132 -30.67 -4.88 5.25
N PHE A 133 -31.58 -5.06 6.19
CA PHE A 133 -32.90 -5.62 5.94
C PHE A 133 -33.88 -4.61 5.34
N SER A 134 -33.51 -3.34 5.29
CA SER A 134 -34.37 -2.28 4.78
C SER A 134 -34.32 -2.15 3.25
N ARG A 135 -33.27 -2.71 2.61
CA ARG A 135 -33.03 -2.59 1.18
C ARG A 135 -32.76 -3.96 0.54
N PRO A 136 -33.75 -4.60 -0.10
CA PRO A 136 -33.58 -5.90 -0.75
C PRO A 136 -32.40 -5.96 -1.73
N ALA A 137 -32.20 -4.91 -2.52
CA ALA A 137 -31.09 -4.80 -3.47
C ALA A 137 -29.69 -4.82 -2.81
N ALA A 138 -29.57 -4.40 -1.53
CA ALA A 138 -28.30 -4.42 -0.82
C ALA A 138 -27.82 -5.87 -0.59
N PHE A 139 -28.75 -6.77 -0.25
CA PHE A 139 -28.42 -8.18 -0.09
C PHE A 139 -28.07 -8.84 -1.43
N GLU A 140 -28.79 -8.55 -2.50
CA GLU A 140 -28.46 -9.05 -3.85
C GLU A 140 -27.06 -8.61 -4.27
N GLN A 141 -26.70 -7.36 -4.01
CA GLN A 141 -25.35 -6.83 -4.26
C GLN A 141 -24.31 -7.60 -3.46
N LEU A 142 -24.55 -7.85 -2.17
CA LEU A 142 -23.63 -8.64 -1.33
C LEU A 142 -23.47 -10.07 -1.85
N CYS A 143 -24.56 -10.70 -2.33
CA CYS A 143 -24.53 -12.02 -2.96
C CYS A 143 -23.65 -12.04 -4.24
N GLN A 144 -23.77 -11.01 -5.09
CA GLN A 144 -22.95 -10.89 -6.29
C GLN A 144 -21.47 -10.78 -5.94
N ILE A 145 -21.14 -9.96 -4.95
CA ILE A 145 -19.76 -9.80 -4.45
C ILE A 145 -19.25 -11.13 -3.84
N ALA A 146 -20.07 -11.79 -3.02
CA ALA A 146 -19.73 -13.08 -2.43
C ALA A 146 -19.39 -14.13 -3.49
N LYS A 147 -20.16 -14.17 -4.59
CA LYS A 147 -19.89 -15.05 -5.74
C LYS A 147 -18.54 -14.73 -6.40
N GLN A 148 -18.20 -13.45 -6.59
CA GLN A 148 -16.92 -13.05 -7.19
C GLN A 148 -15.70 -13.55 -6.40
N VAL A 149 -15.80 -13.52 -5.06
CA VAL A 149 -14.71 -13.99 -4.18
C VAL A 149 -14.87 -15.46 -3.77
N ASN A 150 -15.96 -16.11 -4.19
CA ASN A 150 -16.28 -17.49 -3.85
C ASN A 150 -16.26 -17.71 -2.32
N VAL A 151 -17.11 -17.00 -1.60
CA VAL A 151 -17.35 -17.13 -0.16
C VAL A 151 -18.84 -17.26 0.13
N PRO A 152 -19.24 -17.98 1.20
CA PRO A 152 -20.65 -18.05 1.60
C PRO A 152 -21.14 -16.69 2.09
N VAL A 153 -22.46 -16.46 1.90
CA VAL A 153 -23.15 -15.29 2.43
C VAL A 153 -24.38 -15.76 3.22
N ILE A 154 -24.58 -15.15 4.38
CA ILE A 154 -25.69 -15.44 5.28
C ILE A 154 -26.70 -14.30 5.19
N ASN A 155 -27.96 -14.67 5.02
CA ASN A 155 -29.10 -13.79 5.13
C ASN A 155 -30.15 -14.44 6.06
N GLY A 156 -30.46 -13.78 7.16
CA GLY A 156 -31.63 -14.13 7.97
C GLY A 156 -32.80 -13.19 7.65
N LYS A 157 -34.01 -13.56 8.00
CA LYS A 157 -35.14 -12.62 7.98
C LYS A 157 -34.98 -11.50 9.03
N ASN A 158 -34.11 -11.73 10.00
CA ASN A 158 -33.75 -10.80 11.06
C ASN A 158 -32.38 -11.16 11.65
N LEU A 159 -31.82 -10.29 12.50
CA LEU A 159 -30.48 -10.46 13.09
C LEU A 159 -30.32 -11.78 13.87
N ARG A 160 -31.35 -12.23 14.57
CA ARG A 160 -31.28 -13.48 15.37
C ARG A 160 -31.21 -14.72 14.49
N GLU A 161 -31.94 -14.76 13.38
CA GLU A 161 -31.86 -15.84 12.41
C GLU A 161 -30.48 -15.88 11.73
N ALA A 162 -29.96 -14.71 11.36
CA ALA A 162 -28.62 -14.61 10.77
C ALA A 162 -27.54 -15.09 11.74
N GLU A 163 -27.61 -14.73 13.03
CA GLU A 163 -26.66 -15.23 14.05
C GLU A 163 -26.78 -16.75 14.23
N LYS A 164 -28.01 -17.28 14.27
CA LYS A 164 -28.25 -18.74 14.38
C LYS A 164 -27.68 -19.51 13.20
N GLU A 165 -27.78 -18.96 11.98
CA GLU A 165 -27.18 -19.56 10.79
C GLU A 165 -25.66 -19.47 10.85
N LEU A 166 -25.11 -18.35 11.40
CA LEU A 166 -23.68 -18.16 11.57
C LEU A 166 -23.02 -19.19 12.50
N GLU A 167 -23.76 -19.77 13.46
CA GLU A 167 -23.25 -20.84 14.34
C GLU A 167 -22.74 -22.05 13.55
N LYS A 168 -23.24 -22.28 12.33
CA LYS A 168 -22.76 -23.34 11.43
C LYS A 168 -21.40 -23.04 10.79
N HIS A 169 -20.93 -21.79 10.90
CA HIS A 169 -19.70 -21.30 10.29
C HIS A 169 -18.61 -20.96 11.33
N LYS A 170 -18.46 -21.80 12.34
CA LYS A 170 -17.41 -21.65 13.37
C LYS A 170 -16.01 -21.65 12.73
N ASN A 171 -15.08 -20.97 13.36
CA ASN A 171 -13.69 -20.87 12.91
C ASN A 171 -13.46 -20.16 11.57
N LYS A 172 -14.33 -19.21 11.18
CA LYS A 172 -14.17 -18.37 10.00
C LYS A 172 -13.97 -16.89 10.38
N ILE A 173 -13.43 -16.12 9.45
CA ILE A 173 -13.56 -14.66 9.49
C ILE A 173 -15.00 -14.32 9.12
N VAL A 174 -15.69 -13.59 9.98
CA VAL A 174 -17.06 -13.14 9.75
C VAL A 174 -17.03 -11.65 9.45
N ILE A 175 -17.52 -11.25 8.28
CA ILE A 175 -17.62 -9.85 7.88
C ILE A 175 -19.09 -9.47 7.82
N ILE A 176 -19.50 -8.56 8.69
CA ILE A 176 -20.88 -8.11 8.87
C ILE A 176 -21.04 -6.77 8.16
N ASP A 177 -21.83 -6.78 7.08
CA ASP A 177 -22.16 -5.57 6.30
C ASP A 177 -23.44 -4.93 6.86
N SER A 178 -23.30 -3.75 7.50
CA SER A 178 -24.42 -3.03 8.09
C SER A 178 -25.10 -2.11 7.10
N ALA A 179 -26.34 -1.71 7.39
CA ALA A 179 -27.03 -0.66 6.65
C ALA A 179 -26.24 0.66 6.68
N GLY A 180 -26.36 1.44 5.61
CA GLY A 180 -25.79 2.79 5.52
C GLY A 180 -26.91 3.84 5.55
N ARG A 181 -26.82 4.78 6.50
CA ARG A 181 -27.68 5.96 6.62
C ARG A 181 -26.83 7.17 7.00
N ASP A 182 -27.44 8.31 7.24
CA ASP A 182 -26.74 9.47 7.75
C ASP A 182 -26.25 9.24 9.19
N ALA A 183 -25.03 9.65 9.49
CA ALA A 183 -24.39 9.42 10.79
C ALA A 183 -25.18 10.00 11.98
N LEU A 184 -26.01 10.98 11.74
CA LEU A 184 -26.85 11.65 12.76
C LEU A 184 -28.22 10.98 12.94
N ASP A 185 -28.54 9.93 12.19
CA ASP A 185 -29.80 9.20 12.32
C ASP A 185 -29.76 8.29 13.55
N LYS A 186 -30.56 8.62 14.57
CA LYS A 186 -30.71 7.82 15.79
C LYS A 186 -31.08 6.36 15.50
N LYS A 187 -31.87 6.12 14.45
CA LYS A 187 -32.28 4.78 14.05
C LYS A 187 -31.10 3.93 13.60
N LEU A 188 -30.15 4.51 12.83
CA LEU A 188 -28.94 3.80 12.43
C LEU A 188 -28.10 3.40 13.65
N ILE A 189 -27.93 4.30 14.61
CA ILE A 189 -27.18 4.02 15.83
C ILE A 189 -27.82 2.87 16.62
N GLU A 190 -29.15 2.88 16.75
CA GLU A 190 -29.88 1.80 17.41
C GLU A 190 -29.76 0.45 16.66
N GLU A 191 -29.83 0.47 15.31
CA GLU A 191 -29.62 -0.72 14.49
C GLU A 191 -28.22 -1.28 14.68
N ILE A 192 -27.19 -0.43 14.67
CA ILE A 192 -25.80 -0.84 14.87
C ILE A 192 -25.59 -1.41 16.29
N LYS A 193 -26.16 -0.78 17.33
CA LYS A 193 -26.07 -1.30 18.70
C LYS A 193 -26.71 -2.68 18.81
N LYS A 194 -27.84 -2.94 18.15
CA LYS A 194 -28.45 -4.27 18.10
C LYS A 194 -27.58 -5.29 17.39
N ILE A 195 -26.91 -4.89 16.29
CA ILE A 195 -25.95 -5.76 15.59
C ILE A 195 -24.76 -6.07 16.53
N ASP A 196 -24.23 -5.05 17.20
CA ASP A 196 -23.11 -5.21 18.15
C ASP A 196 -23.45 -6.16 19.32
N GLU A 197 -24.64 -6.02 19.91
CA GLU A 197 -25.13 -6.88 21.00
C GLU A 197 -25.32 -8.33 20.57
N ILE A 198 -25.84 -8.57 19.35
CA ILE A 198 -26.16 -9.92 18.86
C ILE A 198 -24.90 -10.63 18.37
N PHE A 199 -24.15 -9.99 17.47
CA PHE A 199 -22.99 -10.62 16.82
C PHE A 199 -21.69 -10.50 17.61
N LYS A 200 -21.59 -9.58 18.57
CA LYS A 200 -20.40 -9.33 19.44
C LYS A 200 -19.09 -9.30 18.62
N PRO A 201 -18.98 -8.41 17.62
CA PRO A 201 -17.80 -8.33 16.78
C PRO A 201 -16.59 -7.88 17.59
N GLU A 202 -15.45 -8.55 17.41
CA GLU A 202 -14.19 -8.15 18.05
C GLU A 202 -13.57 -6.93 17.37
N GLU A 203 -13.91 -6.70 16.10
CA GLU A 203 -13.46 -5.53 15.36
C GLU A 203 -14.62 -4.77 14.74
N LYS A 204 -14.59 -3.44 14.89
CA LYS A 204 -15.61 -2.51 14.42
C LYS A 204 -14.92 -1.46 13.56
N TYR A 205 -15.04 -1.59 12.23
CA TYR A 205 -14.35 -0.73 11.29
C TYR A 205 -15.25 0.39 10.81
N LEU A 206 -14.88 1.63 11.10
CA LEU A 206 -15.51 2.80 10.49
C LEU A 206 -14.98 2.98 9.08
N VAL A 207 -15.87 2.93 8.11
CA VAL A 207 -15.56 3.08 6.68
C VAL A 207 -15.77 4.52 6.26
N ILE A 208 -14.69 5.17 5.81
CA ILE A 208 -14.68 6.58 5.44
C ILE A 208 -14.13 6.72 4.01
N PRO A 209 -14.86 7.34 3.09
CA PRO A 209 -14.32 7.63 1.77
C PRO A 209 -13.31 8.78 1.83
N ALA A 210 -12.24 8.67 1.05
CA ALA A 210 -11.14 9.64 1.05
C ALA A 210 -11.57 11.04 0.60
N GLU A 211 -12.66 11.16 -0.16
CA GLU A 211 -13.23 12.43 -0.60
C GLU A 211 -13.93 13.24 0.50
N LEU A 212 -14.22 12.62 1.66
CA LEU A 212 -14.93 13.29 2.74
C LEU A 212 -14.12 14.42 3.42
N GLY A 213 -12.80 14.37 3.34
CA GLY A 213 -11.92 15.42 3.84
C GLY A 213 -12.16 15.78 5.31
N GLN A 214 -12.36 17.08 5.58
CA GLN A 214 -12.57 17.59 6.95
C GLN A 214 -13.89 17.12 7.59
N ASP A 215 -14.91 16.78 6.80
CA ASP A 215 -16.17 16.25 7.34
C ASP A 215 -16.01 14.90 8.02
N ALA A 216 -14.90 14.19 7.75
CA ALA A 216 -14.53 12.95 8.42
C ALA A 216 -14.44 13.13 9.95
N LYS A 217 -14.02 14.30 10.43
CA LYS A 217 -13.93 14.64 11.87
C LYS A 217 -15.30 14.58 12.53
N LYS A 218 -16.28 15.24 11.94
CA LYS A 218 -17.66 15.28 12.46
C LYS A 218 -18.28 13.88 12.48
N GLN A 219 -18.16 13.16 11.36
CA GLN A 219 -18.68 11.81 11.24
C GLN A 219 -18.05 10.86 12.25
N THR A 220 -16.72 10.86 12.35
CA THR A 220 -16.00 9.97 13.26
C THR A 220 -16.36 10.26 14.71
N SER A 221 -16.45 11.55 15.10
CA SER A 221 -16.84 11.94 16.45
C SER A 221 -18.24 11.46 16.82
N GLU A 222 -19.21 11.53 15.90
CA GLU A 222 -20.57 11.07 16.16
C GLU A 222 -20.66 9.54 16.31
N PHE A 223 -19.95 8.80 15.47
CA PHE A 223 -19.86 7.33 15.63
C PHE A 223 -19.18 6.95 16.94
N LYS A 224 -18.05 7.59 17.29
CA LYS A 224 -17.28 7.31 18.51
C LYS A 224 -18.09 7.54 19.79
N LYS A 225 -18.96 8.56 19.85
CA LYS A 225 -19.83 8.81 20.99
C LYS A 225 -20.76 7.64 21.33
N ASN A 226 -21.09 6.81 20.35
CA ASN A 226 -22.09 5.77 20.46
C ASN A 226 -21.56 4.35 20.35
N ILE A 227 -20.41 4.17 19.71
CA ILE A 227 -19.87 2.86 19.35
C ILE A 227 -18.35 2.88 19.56
N ASP A 228 -17.84 1.82 20.17
CA ASP A 228 -16.40 1.61 20.34
C ASP A 228 -15.77 1.18 19.01
N ILE A 229 -15.18 2.14 18.28
CA ILE A 229 -14.53 1.92 16.98
C ILE A 229 -13.13 1.36 17.25
N THR A 230 -12.83 0.18 16.69
CA THR A 230 -11.52 -0.48 16.83
C THR A 230 -10.56 -0.18 15.70
N GLY A 231 -11.06 0.32 14.57
CA GLY A 231 -10.25 0.67 13.40
C GLY A 231 -10.99 1.51 12.38
N VAL A 232 -10.23 2.11 11.50
CA VAL A 232 -10.75 2.89 10.35
C VAL A 232 -10.32 2.23 9.06
N VAL A 233 -11.20 2.23 8.07
CA VAL A 233 -10.87 1.84 6.69
C VAL A 233 -11.16 3.03 5.78
N VAL A 234 -10.14 3.48 5.06
CA VAL A 234 -10.29 4.57 4.09
C VAL A 234 -10.51 3.98 2.70
N THR A 235 -11.67 4.31 2.11
CA THR A 235 -12.04 3.84 0.78
C THR A 235 -11.79 4.90 -0.30
N ARG A 236 -11.72 4.46 -1.56
CA ARG A 236 -11.59 5.33 -2.75
C ARG A 236 -10.38 6.24 -2.71
N MET A 237 -9.24 5.72 -2.26
CA MET A 237 -7.98 6.48 -2.26
C MET A 237 -7.49 6.82 -3.69
N ASP A 238 -7.95 6.07 -4.69
CA ASP A 238 -7.70 6.28 -6.12
C ASP A 238 -8.55 7.39 -6.74
N ALA A 239 -9.76 7.60 -6.22
CA ALA A 239 -10.70 8.62 -6.75
C ALA A 239 -10.32 10.05 -6.34
N THR A 240 -9.51 10.19 -5.29
CA THR A 240 -9.12 11.51 -4.81
C THR A 240 -7.61 11.65 -4.68
N ALA A 241 -7.16 12.79 -5.13
CA ALA A 241 -5.86 13.32 -4.81
C ALA A 241 -5.71 13.70 -3.30
N LYS A 242 -6.74 13.46 -2.50
CA LYS A 242 -6.95 14.07 -1.20
C LYS A 242 -6.87 13.04 -0.06
N GLY A 243 -5.74 12.54 0.31
CA GLY A 243 -5.58 11.64 1.47
C GLY A 243 -5.93 12.27 2.85
N GLY A 244 -6.49 13.49 2.88
CA GLY A 244 -6.75 14.26 4.09
C GLY A 244 -7.78 13.65 5.04
N ALA A 245 -8.78 12.92 4.51
CA ALA A 245 -9.78 12.23 5.32
C ALA A 245 -9.16 11.15 6.22
N ALA A 246 -8.14 10.45 5.73
CA ALA A 246 -7.42 9.44 6.52
C ALA A 246 -6.75 10.08 7.74
N LEU A 247 -6.05 11.20 7.54
CA LEU A 247 -5.39 11.97 8.60
C LEU A 247 -6.38 12.43 9.65
N THR A 248 -7.47 13.05 9.20
CA THR A 248 -8.51 13.58 10.07
C THR A 248 -9.20 12.46 10.87
N ALA A 249 -9.58 11.36 10.23
CA ALA A 249 -10.23 10.24 10.88
C ALA A 249 -9.33 9.57 11.93
N CYS A 250 -8.05 9.37 11.64
CA CYS A 250 -7.08 8.83 12.59
C CYS A 250 -7.01 9.68 13.86
N LYS A 251 -6.83 11.00 13.71
CA LYS A 251 -6.71 11.92 14.85
C LYS A 251 -7.95 11.97 15.71
N THR A 252 -9.14 11.96 15.09
CA THR A 252 -10.43 12.12 15.79
C THR A 252 -10.89 10.83 16.47
N SER A 253 -10.73 9.70 15.82
CA SER A 253 -11.22 8.42 16.35
C SER A 253 -10.33 7.82 17.43
N GLU A 254 -9.08 8.28 17.55
CA GLU A 254 -8.02 7.59 18.30
C GLU A 254 -7.85 6.12 17.85
N ALA A 255 -8.61 5.71 16.85
CA ALA A 255 -8.51 4.41 16.22
C ALA A 255 -7.60 4.51 14.99
N LYS A 256 -6.78 3.48 14.78
CA LYS A 256 -5.80 3.44 13.70
C LYS A 256 -6.43 2.97 12.39
N VAL A 257 -5.94 3.47 11.28
CA VAL A 257 -6.31 2.95 9.97
C VAL A 257 -5.81 1.52 9.85
N LYS A 258 -6.70 0.59 9.51
CA LYS A 258 -6.39 -0.83 9.31
C LYS A 258 -6.17 -1.17 7.85
N PHE A 259 -7.00 -0.63 6.97
CA PHE A 259 -6.96 -0.88 5.54
C PHE A 259 -7.22 0.38 4.73
N ILE A 260 -6.71 0.38 3.50
CA ILE A 260 -7.07 1.36 2.47
C ILE A 260 -7.50 0.62 1.21
N THR A 261 -8.44 1.22 0.44
CA THR A 261 -8.76 0.71 -0.91
C THR A 261 -8.26 1.69 -1.96
N VAL A 262 -7.62 1.13 -3.00
CA VAL A 262 -6.83 1.88 -3.99
C VAL A 262 -7.32 1.68 -5.43
N GLY A 263 -8.57 1.29 -5.59
CA GLY A 263 -9.20 1.04 -6.89
C GLY A 263 -10.55 0.34 -6.76
N GLU A 264 -11.22 0.10 -7.90
CA GLU A 264 -12.55 -0.50 -7.95
C GLU A 264 -12.54 -2.03 -7.86
N LYS A 265 -11.45 -2.69 -8.30
CA LYS A 265 -11.37 -4.15 -8.36
C LYS A 265 -11.35 -4.75 -6.96
N ILE A 266 -11.80 -6.00 -6.86
CA ILE A 266 -11.91 -6.72 -5.57
C ILE A 266 -10.55 -6.88 -4.86
N GLN A 267 -9.46 -6.97 -5.60
CA GLN A 267 -8.10 -7.07 -5.08
C GLN A 267 -7.48 -5.73 -4.67
N ASP A 268 -8.13 -4.60 -4.97
CA ASP A 268 -7.59 -3.27 -4.70
C ASP A 268 -7.84 -2.88 -3.23
N ILE A 269 -7.26 -3.65 -2.32
CA ILE A 269 -7.22 -3.43 -0.88
C ILE A 269 -5.83 -3.72 -0.35
N GLU A 270 -5.36 -2.89 0.55
CA GLU A 270 -4.06 -3.02 1.22
C GLU A 270 -4.21 -2.85 2.73
N GLY A 271 -3.44 -3.63 3.51
CA GLY A 271 -3.20 -3.31 4.91
C GLY A 271 -2.47 -1.97 5.00
N TYR A 272 -2.92 -1.12 5.91
CA TYR A 272 -2.36 0.21 6.03
C TYR A 272 -1.06 0.22 6.83
N VAL A 273 -0.01 0.75 6.22
CA VAL A 273 1.30 0.95 6.83
C VAL A 273 1.69 2.41 6.64
N PRO A 274 1.69 3.24 7.72
CA PRO A 274 1.95 4.67 7.63
C PRO A 274 3.23 5.02 6.85
N GLU A 275 4.32 4.34 7.15
CA GLU A 275 5.62 4.57 6.52
C GLU A 275 5.57 4.34 5.00
N ARG A 276 4.88 3.30 4.55
CA ARG A 276 4.70 3.01 3.12
C ARG A 276 3.86 4.07 2.44
N PHE A 277 2.77 4.47 3.11
CA PHE A 277 1.85 5.47 2.57
C PHE A 277 2.55 6.82 2.39
N VAL A 278 3.30 7.30 3.41
CA VAL A 278 4.07 8.54 3.34
C VAL A 278 5.18 8.45 2.30
N SER A 279 5.89 7.31 2.22
CA SER A 279 6.93 7.11 1.21
C SER A 279 6.38 7.25 -0.21
N ARG A 280 5.19 6.71 -0.48
CA ARG A 280 4.50 6.88 -1.76
C ARG A 280 4.08 8.33 -2.01
N LEU A 281 3.56 9.02 -1.00
CA LEU A 281 3.17 10.42 -1.10
C LEU A 281 4.35 11.33 -1.43
N LEU A 282 5.48 11.11 -0.79
CA LEU A 282 6.70 11.90 -0.99
C LEU A 282 7.54 11.46 -2.21
N GLY A 283 7.14 10.39 -2.89
CA GLY A 283 7.86 9.87 -4.06
C GLY A 283 9.06 8.99 -3.75
N PHE A 284 9.19 8.53 -2.51
CA PHE A 284 10.30 7.63 -2.12
C PHE A 284 10.07 6.18 -2.51
N GLY A 285 8.95 5.83 -3.11
CA GLY A 285 8.58 4.48 -3.51
C GLY A 285 8.59 3.46 -2.36
N ASP A 286 7.87 2.36 -2.52
CA ASP A 286 7.73 1.33 -1.50
C ASP A 286 8.16 -0.04 -2.05
N LEU A 287 9.39 -0.42 -1.71
CA LEU A 287 9.93 -1.73 -2.10
C LEU A 287 9.15 -2.89 -1.46
N GLN A 288 8.63 -2.72 -0.25
CA GLN A 288 7.87 -3.77 0.43
C GLN A 288 6.50 -3.99 -0.20
N SER A 289 5.76 -2.91 -0.54
CA SER A 289 4.51 -3.03 -1.31
C SER A 289 4.74 -3.66 -2.68
N LEU A 290 5.86 -3.34 -3.33
CA LEU A 290 6.27 -3.98 -4.56
C LEU A 290 6.43 -5.49 -4.38
N LEU A 291 7.16 -5.89 -3.35
CA LEU A 291 7.40 -7.30 -3.03
C LEU A 291 6.11 -8.05 -2.68
N GLU A 292 5.20 -7.43 -1.92
CA GLU A 292 3.87 -7.98 -1.62
C GLU A 292 3.00 -8.13 -2.88
N LYS A 293 2.98 -7.14 -3.76
CA LYS A 293 2.24 -7.19 -5.03
C LYS A 293 2.72 -8.30 -5.94
N PHE A 294 4.01 -8.59 -5.93
CA PHE A 294 4.58 -9.69 -6.71
C PHE A 294 4.41 -11.05 -6.03
N LYS A 295 3.72 -11.14 -4.89
CA LYS A 295 3.53 -12.40 -4.14
C LYS A 295 4.84 -13.16 -3.92
N ILE A 296 5.92 -12.43 -3.65
CA ILE A 296 7.24 -13.02 -3.42
C ILE A 296 7.21 -13.62 -2.01
N GLN A 297 7.58 -14.89 -1.89
CA GLN A 297 7.71 -15.53 -0.59
C GLN A 297 8.75 -14.76 0.26
N GLU A 298 8.56 -14.75 1.58
CA GLU A 298 9.41 -14.00 2.51
C GLU A 298 10.91 -14.32 2.33
N GLU A 299 11.24 -15.58 2.03
CA GLU A 299 12.61 -16.00 1.71
C GLU A 299 13.16 -15.38 0.42
N GLU A 300 12.35 -15.28 -0.63
CA GLU A 300 12.75 -14.64 -1.89
C GLU A 300 12.94 -13.13 -1.68
N ALA A 301 12.07 -12.50 -0.92
CA ALA A 301 12.19 -11.10 -0.54
C ALA A 301 13.48 -10.83 0.25
N LYS A 302 13.82 -11.70 1.19
CA LYS A 302 15.04 -11.64 1.96
C LYS A 302 16.28 -11.82 1.08
N LYS A 303 16.29 -12.82 0.20
CA LYS A 303 17.39 -13.03 -0.77
C LYS A 303 17.60 -11.83 -1.68
N ILE A 304 16.51 -11.22 -2.18
CA ILE A 304 16.58 -9.99 -2.99
C ILE A 304 17.19 -8.85 -2.17
N ALA A 305 16.70 -8.63 -0.94
CA ALA A 305 17.19 -7.58 -0.06
C ALA A 305 18.67 -7.80 0.34
N GLU A 306 19.12 -9.07 0.40
CA GLU A 306 20.49 -9.45 0.65
C GLU A 306 21.38 -9.43 -0.61
N GLY A 307 20.81 -9.19 -1.78
CA GLY A 307 21.49 -9.16 -3.07
C GLY A 307 21.85 -10.55 -3.58
N GLU A 308 21.23 -11.58 -3.02
CA GLU A 308 21.39 -12.99 -3.40
C GLU A 308 20.30 -13.40 -4.39
N ILE A 309 20.35 -12.81 -5.60
CA ILE A 309 19.39 -13.11 -6.66
C ILE A 309 19.99 -14.19 -7.57
N ASP A 310 19.23 -15.26 -7.81
CA ASP A 310 19.49 -16.27 -8.82
C ASP A 310 18.67 -16.02 -10.11
N LEU A 311 18.92 -16.83 -11.14
CA LEU A 311 18.20 -16.69 -12.42
C LEU A 311 16.70 -17.05 -12.33
N ASN A 312 16.28 -17.91 -11.40
CA ASN A 312 14.88 -18.25 -11.22
C ASN A 312 14.12 -17.05 -10.64
N ILE A 313 14.69 -16.43 -9.59
CA ILE A 313 14.13 -15.20 -8.98
C ILE A 313 14.08 -14.09 -10.02
N PHE A 314 15.14 -13.88 -10.79
CA PHE A 314 15.18 -12.91 -11.87
C PHE A 314 14.06 -13.10 -12.89
N TYR A 315 13.85 -14.33 -13.36
CA TYR A 315 12.81 -14.64 -14.34
C TYR A 315 11.40 -14.46 -13.77
N LYS A 316 11.13 -14.93 -12.54
CA LYS A 316 9.86 -14.70 -11.85
C LYS A 316 9.53 -13.22 -11.77
N GLN A 317 10.50 -12.38 -11.40
CA GLN A 317 10.33 -10.93 -11.33
C GLN A 317 9.90 -10.35 -12.69
N LEU A 318 10.56 -10.75 -13.77
CA LEU A 318 10.22 -10.28 -15.11
C LEU A 318 8.80 -10.68 -15.54
N VAL A 319 8.39 -11.92 -15.25
CA VAL A 319 7.03 -12.41 -15.56
C VAL A 319 5.97 -11.64 -14.78
N GLU A 320 6.18 -11.36 -13.51
CA GLU A 320 5.23 -10.60 -12.70
C GLU A 320 5.13 -9.13 -13.14
N ILE A 321 6.25 -8.52 -13.53
CA ILE A 321 6.28 -7.18 -14.13
C ILE A 321 5.41 -7.14 -15.40
N GLN A 322 5.52 -8.14 -16.26
CA GLN A 322 4.77 -8.19 -17.51
C GLN A 322 3.25 -8.36 -17.26
N LYS A 323 2.84 -9.18 -16.27
CA LYS A 323 1.42 -9.39 -15.93
C LYS A 323 0.72 -8.16 -15.39
N GLN A 324 1.43 -7.27 -14.70
CA GLN A 324 0.85 -6.10 -14.03
C GLN A 324 0.75 -4.85 -14.91
N GLY A 325 1.22 -4.89 -16.15
CA GLY A 325 1.22 -3.75 -17.08
C GLY A 325 2.22 -2.66 -16.68
N SER A 326 2.41 -1.65 -17.48
CA SER A 326 3.33 -0.52 -17.35
C SER A 326 4.40 -0.52 -16.23
N ILE A 327 5.62 -0.76 -16.62
CA ILE A 327 6.85 -0.66 -15.82
C ILE A 327 7.02 0.72 -15.15
N SER A 328 6.43 1.78 -15.70
CA SER A 328 6.47 3.12 -15.10
C SER A 328 5.85 3.16 -13.70
N LYS A 329 4.75 2.43 -13.47
CA LYS A 329 4.12 2.34 -12.13
C LYS A 329 4.99 1.61 -11.09
N ILE A 330 5.88 0.73 -11.56
CA ILE A 330 6.79 -0.03 -10.68
C ILE A 330 8.01 0.81 -10.33
N LEU A 331 8.51 1.62 -11.26
CA LEU A 331 9.62 2.55 -11.01
C LEU A 331 9.24 3.64 -10.00
N ASP A 332 7.98 4.07 -9.98
CA ASP A 332 7.45 5.02 -8.99
C ASP A 332 7.44 4.44 -7.55
N LEU A 333 7.53 3.12 -7.41
CA LEU A 333 7.54 2.42 -6.13
C LEU A 333 8.97 2.20 -5.57
N ILE A 334 10.02 2.44 -6.35
CA ILE A 334 11.41 2.24 -5.91
C ILE A 334 12.00 3.57 -5.41
N PRO A 335 12.47 3.67 -4.15
CA PRO A 335 13.07 4.88 -3.60
C PRO A 335 14.22 5.39 -4.47
N GLY A 336 14.16 6.66 -4.87
CA GLY A 336 15.20 7.31 -5.69
C GLY A 336 15.11 7.07 -7.20
N PHE A 337 14.18 6.28 -7.70
CA PHE A 337 14.03 6.00 -9.14
C PHE A 337 12.91 6.82 -9.82
N GLY A 338 12.02 7.47 -9.07
CA GLY A 338 10.88 8.24 -9.61
C GLY A 338 11.27 9.40 -10.53
N HIS A 339 12.54 9.78 -10.58
CA HIS A 339 13.07 10.83 -11.47
C HIS A 339 14.05 10.33 -12.54
N LEU A 340 14.44 9.04 -12.49
CA LEU A 340 15.29 8.45 -13.51
C LEU A 340 14.42 7.96 -14.66
N LYS A 341 14.36 8.73 -15.75
CA LYS A 341 13.94 8.24 -17.05
C LYS A 341 14.94 7.17 -17.49
N LEU A 342 14.72 5.92 -17.09
CA LEU A 342 15.43 4.81 -17.71
C LEU A 342 15.02 4.78 -19.19
N PRO A 343 15.96 4.61 -20.13
CA PRO A 343 15.61 4.46 -21.54
C PRO A 343 14.57 3.34 -21.65
N ALA A 344 13.43 3.63 -22.27
CA ALA A 344 12.35 2.66 -22.48
C ALA A 344 12.86 1.37 -23.17
N GLU A 345 13.95 1.46 -23.93
CA GLU A 345 14.65 0.37 -24.58
C GLU A 345 15.28 -0.64 -23.62
N ALA A 346 15.64 -0.23 -22.38
CA ALA A 346 16.24 -1.12 -21.41
C ALA A 346 15.23 -2.08 -20.75
N LEU A 347 13.93 -1.82 -20.89
CA LEU A 347 12.86 -2.49 -20.19
C LEU A 347 11.79 -3.11 -21.10
N ASN A 348 11.76 -2.78 -22.40
CA ASN A 348 10.89 -3.43 -23.39
C ASN A 348 11.47 -4.80 -23.81
N VAL A 349 11.43 -5.76 -22.88
CA VAL A 349 11.61 -7.15 -23.25
C VAL A 349 10.27 -7.63 -23.79
N GLY A 350 10.14 -7.68 -25.11
CA GLY A 350 8.93 -8.18 -25.77
C GLY A 350 8.56 -9.61 -25.33
N GLU A 351 7.28 -9.98 -25.45
CA GLU A 351 6.77 -11.30 -25.00
C GLU A 351 7.56 -12.47 -25.59
N GLU A 352 7.98 -12.38 -26.84
CA GLU A 352 8.78 -13.41 -27.48
C GLU A 352 10.15 -13.60 -26.84
N LYS A 353 10.78 -12.50 -26.43
CA LYS A 353 12.07 -12.50 -25.76
C LYS A 353 11.98 -13.15 -24.37
N MET A 354 10.90 -12.87 -23.65
CA MET A 354 10.59 -13.50 -22.35
C MET A 354 10.39 -15.01 -22.48
N LYS A 355 9.66 -15.47 -23.51
CA LYS A 355 9.50 -16.90 -23.79
C LYS A 355 10.85 -17.57 -24.07
N LYS A 356 11.71 -16.95 -24.86
CA LYS A 356 13.06 -17.46 -25.13
C LYS A 356 13.90 -17.52 -23.86
N TRP A 357 13.85 -16.51 -23.01
CA TRP A 357 14.56 -16.53 -21.73
C TRP A 357 14.09 -17.64 -20.81
N LYS A 358 12.81 -17.97 -20.83
CA LYS A 358 12.29 -19.16 -20.13
C LYS A 358 12.97 -20.42 -20.61
N TYR A 359 12.99 -20.68 -21.91
CA TYR A 359 13.61 -21.88 -22.49
C TYR A 359 15.10 -21.96 -22.16
N ILE A 360 15.80 -20.83 -22.19
CA ILE A 360 17.21 -20.74 -21.82
C ILE A 360 17.40 -21.16 -20.35
N ILE A 361 16.61 -20.63 -19.42
CA ILE A 361 16.70 -20.95 -17.99
C ILE A 361 16.28 -22.39 -17.72
N ASP A 362 15.25 -22.90 -18.39
CA ASP A 362 14.81 -24.29 -18.25
C ASP A 362 15.88 -25.29 -18.75
N SER A 363 16.72 -24.89 -19.71
CA SER A 363 17.84 -25.67 -20.22
C SER A 363 19.10 -25.66 -19.33
N MET A 364 19.10 -24.84 -18.29
CA MET A 364 20.21 -24.79 -17.31
C MET A 364 20.02 -25.81 -16.21
N THR A 365 21.12 -26.31 -15.67
CA THR A 365 21.12 -27.14 -14.46
C THR A 365 20.72 -26.30 -13.25
N LYS A 366 20.31 -26.96 -12.15
CA LYS A 366 19.97 -26.28 -10.89
C LYS A 366 21.13 -25.39 -10.41
N GLU A 367 22.36 -25.92 -10.45
CA GLU A 367 23.57 -25.21 -10.05
C GLU A 367 23.84 -23.97 -10.92
N GLU A 368 23.62 -24.07 -12.24
CA GLU A 368 23.79 -22.94 -13.17
C GLU A 368 22.76 -21.82 -12.94
N ARG A 369 21.54 -22.18 -12.54
CA ARG A 369 20.50 -21.21 -12.20
C ARG A 369 20.77 -20.49 -10.88
N GLU A 370 21.29 -21.22 -9.89
CA GLU A 370 21.65 -20.67 -8.57
C GLU A 370 22.96 -19.87 -8.61
N LYS A 371 23.94 -20.31 -9.41
CA LYS A 371 25.27 -19.70 -9.53
C LYS A 371 25.64 -19.40 -10.98
N PRO A 372 25.02 -18.43 -11.62
CA PRO A 372 25.26 -18.14 -13.05
C PRO A 372 26.72 -17.76 -13.39
N GLU A 373 27.53 -17.49 -12.40
CA GLU A 373 28.96 -17.18 -12.57
C GLU A 373 29.77 -18.38 -13.10
N ILE A 374 29.30 -19.61 -12.93
CA ILE A 374 29.94 -20.82 -13.44
C ILE A 374 29.68 -21.05 -14.93
N ILE A 375 28.76 -20.30 -15.55
CA ILE A 375 28.39 -20.45 -16.96
C ILE A 375 29.47 -19.78 -17.82
N LYS A 376 30.40 -20.61 -18.34
CA LYS A 376 31.44 -20.22 -19.30
C LYS A 376 31.06 -20.64 -20.72
N SER A 377 31.89 -20.34 -21.71
CA SER A 377 31.60 -20.49 -23.14
C SER A 377 31.01 -21.85 -23.52
N SER A 378 31.61 -22.96 -23.08
CA SER A 378 31.11 -24.32 -23.36
C SER A 378 29.73 -24.62 -22.80
N ARG A 379 29.42 -24.06 -21.61
CA ARG A 379 28.06 -24.16 -21.00
C ARG A 379 27.05 -23.28 -21.74
N VAL A 380 27.46 -22.08 -22.19
CA VAL A 380 26.63 -21.18 -23.00
C VAL A 380 26.23 -21.90 -24.29
N GLU A 381 27.15 -22.55 -25.00
CA GLU A 381 26.86 -23.29 -26.23
C GLU A 381 25.89 -24.46 -25.97
N ARG A 382 26.13 -25.25 -24.90
CA ARG A 382 25.24 -26.35 -24.51
C ARG A 382 23.81 -25.83 -24.18
N ILE A 383 23.70 -24.73 -23.42
CA ILE A 383 22.43 -24.13 -23.04
C ILE A 383 21.71 -23.58 -24.30
N ALA A 384 22.42 -22.91 -25.19
CA ALA A 384 21.87 -22.42 -26.44
C ALA A 384 21.32 -23.56 -27.31
N LYS A 385 22.08 -24.66 -27.46
CA LYS A 385 21.64 -25.85 -28.19
C LYS A 385 20.41 -26.51 -27.53
N GLY A 386 20.42 -26.64 -26.20
CA GLY A 386 19.32 -27.26 -25.43
C GLY A 386 18.02 -26.46 -25.45
N SER A 387 18.13 -25.13 -25.46
CA SER A 387 16.97 -24.21 -25.51
C SER A 387 16.47 -23.87 -26.92
N GLY A 388 17.17 -24.31 -27.97
CA GLY A 388 16.87 -23.93 -29.35
C GLY A 388 17.09 -22.44 -29.61
N THR A 389 17.97 -21.77 -28.86
CA THR A 389 18.27 -20.34 -28.98
C THR A 389 19.71 -20.11 -29.44
N LYS A 390 20.03 -18.86 -29.78
CA LYS A 390 21.39 -18.48 -30.19
C LYS A 390 22.27 -18.19 -28.96
N VAL A 391 23.58 -18.44 -29.09
CA VAL A 391 24.61 -18.10 -28.07
C VAL A 391 24.49 -16.62 -27.64
N GLN A 392 24.19 -15.74 -28.57
CA GLN A 392 23.99 -14.30 -28.32
C GLN A 392 22.81 -14.05 -27.36
N GLU A 393 21.68 -14.77 -27.50
CA GLU A 393 20.49 -14.64 -26.66
C GLU A 393 20.76 -15.12 -25.22
N VAL A 394 21.55 -16.18 -25.06
CA VAL A 394 22.01 -16.66 -23.74
C VAL A 394 22.91 -15.60 -23.08
N ASN A 395 23.87 -15.05 -23.81
CA ASN A 395 24.77 -14.00 -23.30
C ASN A 395 24.01 -12.72 -22.94
N GLU A 396 22.97 -12.37 -23.70
CA GLU A 396 22.12 -11.23 -23.42
C GLU A 396 21.34 -11.40 -22.10
N LEU A 397 20.73 -12.58 -21.89
CA LEU A 397 20.09 -12.93 -20.61
C LEU A 397 21.05 -12.79 -19.43
N LEU A 398 22.24 -13.36 -19.53
CA LEU A 398 23.26 -13.31 -18.49
C LEU A 398 23.75 -11.88 -18.23
N SER A 399 23.85 -11.05 -19.27
CA SER A 399 24.22 -9.63 -19.14
C SER A 399 23.13 -8.83 -18.40
N ASN A 400 21.86 -9.03 -18.74
CA ASN A 400 20.74 -8.35 -18.07
C ASN A 400 20.63 -8.80 -16.62
N PHE A 401 20.81 -10.09 -16.34
CA PHE A 401 20.90 -10.61 -14.98
C PHE A 401 22.03 -9.95 -14.17
N LYS A 402 23.24 -9.86 -14.74
CA LYS A 402 24.38 -9.18 -14.09
C LYS A 402 24.11 -7.72 -13.78
N LYS A 403 23.45 -6.99 -14.71
CA LYS A 403 23.04 -5.58 -14.50
C LYS A 403 22.09 -5.47 -13.31
N MET A 404 21.04 -6.29 -13.28
CA MET A 404 20.08 -6.29 -12.18
C MET A 404 20.74 -6.66 -10.84
N LYS A 405 21.57 -7.69 -10.81
CA LYS A 405 22.33 -8.12 -9.61
C LYS A 405 23.25 -7.00 -9.08
N LYS A 406 23.89 -6.24 -9.97
CA LYS A 406 24.69 -5.05 -9.59
C LYS A 406 23.79 -3.96 -8.99
N MET A 407 22.63 -3.69 -9.58
CA MET A 407 21.68 -2.68 -9.06
C MET A 407 21.19 -3.08 -7.65
N THR A 408 20.81 -4.32 -7.44
CA THR A 408 20.35 -4.81 -6.14
C THR A 408 21.44 -4.77 -5.06
N LYS A 409 22.68 -5.11 -5.42
CA LYS A 409 23.85 -4.97 -4.51
C LYS A 409 24.09 -3.51 -4.13
N LYS A 410 23.92 -2.57 -5.07
CA LYS A 410 24.00 -1.14 -4.79
C LYS A 410 22.90 -0.71 -3.83
N LEU A 411 21.66 -1.20 -3.99
CA LEU A 411 20.56 -0.94 -3.06
C LEU A 411 20.84 -1.46 -1.63
N LYS A 412 21.53 -2.62 -1.49
CA LYS A 412 22.00 -3.11 -0.19
C LYS A 412 23.01 -2.18 0.48
N GLN A 413 23.93 -1.60 -0.29
CA GLN A 413 24.90 -0.63 0.22
C GLN A 413 24.17 0.65 0.68
N ILE A 414 23.14 1.09 -0.03
CA ILE A 414 22.30 2.23 0.33
C ILE A 414 21.59 2.04 1.68
N LYS A 415 21.12 0.84 2.01
CA LYS A 415 20.57 0.52 3.35
C LYS A 415 21.59 0.66 4.49
N LYS A 416 22.90 0.59 4.20
CA LYS A 416 23.98 0.84 5.16
C LYS A 416 24.35 2.31 5.27
N PHE A 417 23.98 3.14 4.30
CA PHE A 417 24.24 4.58 4.30
C PHE A 417 23.05 5.31 4.93
N ARG A 418 23.36 6.14 5.93
CA ARG A 418 22.39 6.90 6.72
C ARG A 418 21.91 8.20 6.08
N GLY A 419 22.18 8.47 4.78
CA GLY A 419 21.87 9.76 4.18
C GLY A 419 21.57 9.72 2.66
N ILE A 420 20.68 10.63 2.23
CA ILE A 420 20.26 10.79 0.81
C ILE A 420 21.39 11.39 -0.05
N GLY A 421 22.32 12.15 0.53
CA GLY A 421 23.45 12.78 -0.16
C GLY A 421 24.46 11.80 -0.76
N ASP A 422 24.62 10.63 -0.14
CA ASP A 422 25.48 9.59 -0.67
C ASP A 422 24.86 8.87 -1.88
N LEU A 423 23.52 8.90 -1.98
CA LEU A 423 22.77 8.44 -3.16
C LEU A 423 23.09 9.28 -4.40
N ALA A 424 23.08 10.59 -4.28
CA ALA A 424 23.34 11.51 -5.39
C ALA A 424 24.77 11.37 -5.93
N LYS A 425 25.77 11.14 -5.07
CA LYS A 425 27.17 10.92 -5.47
C LYS A 425 27.39 9.58 -6.21
N MET A 426 26.56 8.56 -5.96
CA MET A 426 26.66 7.25 -6.61
C MET A 426 26.07 7.21 -8.02
N PHE A 427 25.14 8.12 -8.33
CA PHE A 427 24.45 8.19 -9.63
C PHE A 427 24.87 9.39 -10.49
N GLY A 428 25.77 10.24 -10.00
CA GLY A 428 26.29 11.45 -10.64
C GLY A 428 27.64 11.25 -11.35
N ARG A 429 27.91 10.06 -11.90
CA ARG A 429 28.99 9.80 -12.87
C ARG A 429 28.48 8.92 -13.99
#